data_d8d69237ba19decd794128f013febcd4
#
_entry.id   d8d69237ba19decd794128f013febcd4
#
_cell.length_a   1.000
_cell.length_b   1.000
_cell.length_c   1.000
_cell.angle_alpha   90.00
_cell.angle_beta   90.00
_cell.angle_gamma   90.00
#
_symmetry.space_group_name_H-M   'P 1'
#
loop_
_entity.id
_entity.type
_entity.pdbx_description
1 polymer ?
#
loop_
_entity_poly.entity_id
_entity_poly.type
_entity_poly.pdbx_seq_one_letter_code
_entity_poly.pdbx_strand_id
1 'polypeptide(L)'
;MRKSNYFESISSKIFESLIRTESFDNNKKIDLDSFDSKMLNYFDKLNVPEDYRFEITVIVRKKLSENGYIIDEKDEEENEEYDNDFVPLYNLKQNSDTNDFKLYLSEIARYPLLSAEEEKELGILVKKGDMEAKQKLINSNLRLVVSVAKHYLNRNVSFGDLIQEGNIGLMKAVDKFDVDKGYKFSTYATWWIRQAVSRHISDFSRTIRIPVHMHERINKMLRIESMLTAKYGSDVSVQQIADEMGITVEKVLELKKNYMPPVSLYTPVGEDEEQFLIDFIPDEEDYTEDVVVMSSLHDDVMQSLSELSDREKQIIMLRFGINGDGPMTLEEIGNIFNITRERVRQIEKETIQNLKVKWKGRI
;
A
#
# COMPACT_ATOMS: atom_id res chain seq x y z
N MET A 1 37.99 -15.68 -5.84
CA MET A 1 37.54 -16.23 -7.13
C MET A 1 36.05 -16.58 -7.23
N ARG A 2 35.40 -17.25 -6.26
CA ARG A 2 33.95 -17.60 -6.37
C ARG A 2 32.97 -16.43 -6.33
N LYS A 3 33.24 -15.35 -5.57
CA LYS A 3 32.33 -14.19 -5.46
C LYS A 3 32.34 -13.32 -6.73
N SER A 4 33.51 -13.10 -7.34
CA SER A 4 33.65 -12.30 -8.57
C SER A 4 32.87 -12.94 -9.74
N ASN A 5 32.96 -14.25 -9.92
CA ASN A 5 32.20 -14.97 -10.97
C ASN A 5 30.69 -14.94 -10.75
N TYR A 6 30.25 -14.89 -9.48
CA TYR A 6 28.83 -14.77 -9.15
C TYR A 6 28.29 -13.40 -9.56
N PHE A 7 28.99 -12.31 -9.21
CA PHE A 7 28.58 -10.95 -9.57
C PHE A 7 28.58 -10.74 -11.09
N GLU A 8 29.61 -11.25 -11.80
CA GLU A 8 29.65 -11.18 -13.26
C GLU A 8 28.53 -11.96 -13.94
N SER A 9 28.18 -13.13 -13.45
CA SER A 9 27.09 -13.93 -13.99
C SER A 9 25.73 -13.26 -13.81
N ILE A 10 25.44 -12.74 -12.62
CA ILE A 10 24.17 -12.06 -12.34
C ILE A 10 24.09 -10.73 -13.10
N SER A 11 25.15 -9.92 -13.07
CA SER A 11 25.19 -8.64 -13.77
C SER A 11 25.02 -8.81 -15.28
N SER A 12 25.57 -9.87 -15.88
CA SER A 12 25.37 -10.17 -17.30
C SER A 12 23.93 -10.56 -17.62
N LYS A 13 23.29 -11.37 -16.77
CA LYS A 13 21.86 -11.72 -16.92
C LYS A 13 20.95 -10.50 -16.81
N ILE A 14 21.20 -9.61 -15.84
CA ILE A 14 20.44 -8.39 -15.67
C ILE A 14 20.65 -7.47 -16.87
N PHE A 15 21.89 -7.29 -17.32
CA PHE A 15 22.24 -6.47 -18.47
C PHE A 15 21.53 -6.97 -19.75
N GLU A 16 21.59 -8.27 -20.05
CA GLU A 16 20.88 -8.85 -21.20
C GLU A 16 19.35 -8.67 -21.09
N SER A 17 18.80 -8.83 -19.90
CA SER A 17 17.38 -8.65 -19.67
C SER A 17 16.95 -7.19 -19.82
N LEU A 18 17.76 -6.22 -19.36
CA LEU A 18 17.51 -4.79 -19.55
C LEU A 18 17.49 -4.40 -21.02
N ILE A 19 18.37 -4.94 -21.83
CA ILE A 19 18.43 -4.67 -23.28
C ILE A 19 17.25 -5.33 -24.00
N ARG A 20 16.90 -6.57 -23.67
CA ARG A 20 15.79 -7.30 -24.33
C ARG A 20 14.40 -6.71 -24.02
N THR A 21 14.22 -6.06 -22.87
CA THR A 21 12.94 -5.49 -22.44
C THR A 21 12.67 -4.09 -23.00
N GLU A 22 13.43 -3.63 -24.01
CA GLU A 22 13.31 -2.30 -24.61
C GLU A 22 13.21 -1.17 -23.57
N SER A 23 14.05 -1.29 -22.56
CA SER A 23 14.04 -0.42 -21.39
C SER A 23 14.60 0.96 -21.69
N PHE A 24 15.19 1.13 -22.86
CA PHE A 24 15.89 2.33 -23.30
C PHE A 24 15.15 2.99 -24.46
N ASP A 25 15.16 4.31 -24.50
CA ASP A 25 14.65 5.08 -25.62
C ASP A 25 15.43 4.84 -26.92
N ASN A 26 14.90 5.34 -28.06
CA ASN A 26 15.58 5.28 -29.36
C ASN A 26 17.02 5.84 -29.33
N ASN A 27 17.32 6.73 -28.39
CA ASN A 27 18.66 7.30 -28.15
C ASN A 27 19.51 6.49 -27.16
N LYS A 28 19.10 5.25 -26.80
CA LYS A 28 19.73 4.39 -25.79
C LYS A 28 19.81 5.02 -24.41
N LYS A 29 18.84 5.86 -24.05
CA LYS A 29 18.73 6.50 -22.74
C LYS A 29 17.68 5.80 -21.88
N ILE A 30 17.92 5.73 -20.59
CA ILE A 30 16.96 5.29 -19.57
C ILE A 30 16.98 6.30 -18.42
N ASP A 31 15.80 6.70 -17.96
CA ASP A 31 15.64 7.50 -16.76
C ASP A 31 16.09 6.74 -15.50
N LEU A 32 16.74 7.45 -14.58
CA LEU A 32 17.32 6.88 -13.37
C LEU A 32 16.33 6.13 -12.49
N ASP A 33 15.14 6.73 -12.25
CA ASP A 33 14.09 6.11 -11.45
C ASP A 33 13.60 4.79 -12.08
N SER A 34 13.53 4.76 -13.42
CA SER A 34 13.18 3.58 -14.19
C SER A 34 14.25 2.50 -14.11
N PHE A 35 15.51 2.89 -14.17
CA PHE A 35 16.65 1.99 -14.02
C PHE A 35 16.65 1.37 -12.62
N ASP A 36 16.54 2.19 -11.57
CA ASP A 36 16.57 1.71 -10.19
C ASP A 36 15.37 0.80 -9.87
N SER A 37 14.16 1.14 -10.33
CA SER A 37 12.97 0.29 -10.19
C SER A 37 13.16 -1.08 -10.85
N LYS A 38 13.74 -1.12 -12.06
CA LYS A 38 14.02 -2.38 -12.77
C LYS A 38 15.10 -3.20 -12.10
N MET A 39 16.16 -2.55 -11.62
CA MET A 39 17.20 -3.23 -10.86
C MET A 39 16.63 -3.92 -9.62
N LEU A 40 15.73 -3.26 -8.88
CA LEU A 40 15.03 -3.83 -7.73
C LEU A 40 14.22 -5.08 -8.10
N ASN A 41 13.42 -5.00 -9.16
CA ASN A 41 12.62 -6.11 -9.64
C ASN A 41 13.50 -7.31 -10.04
N TYR A 42 14.65 -7.08 -10.70
CA TYR A 42 15.58 -8.16 -11.04
C TYR A 42 16.25 -8.74 -9.80
N PHE A 43 16.58 -7.93 -8.80
CA PHE A 43 17.15 -8.42 -7.55
C PHE A 43 16.17 -9.32 -6.79
N ASP A 44 14.89 -8.97 -6.76
CA ASP A 44 13.86 -9.77 -6.11
C ASP A 44 13.57 -11.04 -6.89
N LYS A 45 13.49 -10.99 -8.23
CA LYS A 45 13.32 -12.19 -9.09
C LYS A 45 14.48 -13.19 -8.99
N LEU A 46 15.68 -12.68 -8.84
CA LEU A 46 16.88 -13.49 -8.76
C LEU A 46 17.29 -13.82 -7.31
N ASN A 47 16.47 -13.42 -6.32
CA ASN A 47 16.75 -13.56 -4.88
C ASN A 47 18.16 -13.08 -4.50
N VAL A 48 18.56 -11.91 -5.01
CA VAL A 48 19.88 -11.34 -4.74
C VAL A 48 19.89 -10.76 -3.32
N PRO A 49 20.83 -11.21 -2.46
CA PRO A 49 20.98 -10.66 -1.11
C PRO A 49 21.23 -9.14 -1.15
N GLU A 50 20.65 -8.41 -0.19
CA GLU A 50 20.77 -6.94 -0.11
C GLU A 50 22.23 -6.46 -0.13
N ASP A 51 23.12 -7.20 0.53
CA ASP A 51 24.54 -6.88 0.61
C ASP A 51 25.28 -6.83 -0.73
N TYR A 52 24.76 -7.51 -1.74
CA TYR A 52 25.39 -7.60 -3.07
C TYR A 52 24.72 -6.71 -4.12
N ARG A 53 23.56 -6.15 -3.82
CA ARG A 53 22.76 -5.35 -4.77
C ARG A 53 23.51 -4.12 -5.28
N PHE A 54 24.17 -3.40 -4.39
CA PHE A 54 24.99 -2.22 -4.78
C PHE A 54 26.09 -2.58 -5.76
N GLU A 55 26.90 -3.62 -5.46
CA GLU A 55 28.02 -4.01 -6.31
C GLU A 55 27.57 -4.45 -7.70
N ILE A 56 26.49 -5.22 -7.75
CA ILE A 56 25.87 -5.65 -9.02
C ILE A 56 25.34 -4.44 -9.79
N THR A 57 24.72 -3.46 -9.13
CA THR A 57 24.28 -2.21 -9.78
C THR A 57 25.42 -1.46 -10.40
N VAL A 58 26.55 -1.31 -9.70
CA VAL A 58 27.75 -0.63 -10.22
C VAL A 58 28.30 -1.36 -11.44
N ILE A 59 28.37 -2.70 -11.42
CA ILE A 59 28.84 -3.49 -12.55
C ILE A 59 27.89 -3.36 -13.75
N VAL A 60 26.57 -3.37 -13.53
CA VAL A 60 25.58 -3.23 -14.60
C VAL A 60 25.67 -1.82 -15.22
N ARG A 61 25.76 -0.76 -14.39
CA ARG A 61 25.96 0.62 -14.87
C ARG A 61 27.21 0.74 -15.73
N LYS A 62 28.32 0.17 -15.28
CA LYS A 62 29.57 0.16 -16.05
C LYS A 62 29.42 -0.54 -17.40
N LYS A 63 28.79 -1.73 -17.43
CA LYS A 63 28.50 -2.47 -18.66
C LYS A 63 27.58 -1.70 -19.62
N LEU A 64 26.57 -1.00 -19.10
CA LEU A 64 25.68 -0.16 -19.91
C LEU A 64 26.46 1.00 -20.55
N SER A 65 27.28 1.72 -19.79
CA SER A 65 28.13 2.80 -20.28
C SER A 65 29.12 2.31 -21.35
N GLU A 66 29.78 1.19 -21.14
CA GLU A 66 30.73 0.59 -22.10
C GLU A 66 30.04 0.18 -23.44
N ASN A 67 28.73 -0.12 -23.42
CA ASN A 67 27.95 -0.45 -24.61
C ASN A 67 27.17 0.75 -25.20
N GLY A 68 27.47 1.96 -24.73
CA GLY A 68 26.89 3.21 -25.24
C GLY A 68 25.45 3.47 -24.81
N TYR A 69 25.00 2.87 -23.70
CA TYR A 69 23.73 3.17 -23.07
C TYR A 69 23.93 4.24 -22.01
N ILE A 70 23.05 5.21 -21.95
CA ILE A 70 23.12 6.36 -21.04
C ILE A 70 22.00 6.21 -20.02
N ILE A 71 22.32 6.29 -18.73
CA ILE A 71 21.34 6.46 -17.67
C ILE A 71 21.20 7.97 -17.52
N ASP A 72 20.01 8.49 -17.84
CA ASP A 72 19.72 9.93 -17.76
C ASP A 72 19.53 10.29 -16.28
N GLU A 73 20.61 10.69 -15.66
CA GLU A 73 20.62 11.30 -14.34
C GLU A 73 20.20 12.74 -14.58
N LYS A 74 18.89 13.03 -14.49
CA LYS A 74 18.43 14.41 -14.58
C LYS A 74 19.20 15.24 -13.55
N ASP A 75 20.15 16.02 -14.04
CA ASP A 75 20.81 17.14 -13.37
C ASP A 75 21.50 16.86 -12.01
N GLU A 76 22.24 15.75 -11.86
CA GLU A 76 23.15 15.59 -10.74
C GLU A 76 24.65 15.90 -11.10
N GLU A 77 24.97 16.22 -12.39
CA GLU A 77 26.36 16.47 -12.79
C GLU A 77 26.83 17.94 -12.70
N GLU A 78 26.00 18.88 -12.27
CA GLU A 78 26.41 20.27 -12.16
C GLU A 78 26.29 20.87 -10.75
N ASN A 79 26.56 20.15 -9.67
CA ASN A 79 26.89 20.80 -8.40
C ASN A 79 27.63 19.84 -7.48
N GLU A 80 28.91 19.55 -7.76
CA GLU A 80 29.90 19.20 -6.73
C GLU A 80 30.23 20.37 -5.78
N GLU A 81 29.70 21.54 -6.01
CA GLU A 81 29.55 22.58 -5.00
C GLU A 81 28.27 22.27 -4.25
N TYR A 82 28.41 21.69 -3.06
CA TYR A 82 27.38 21.73 -2.04
C TYR A 82 27.02 23.19 -1.81
N ASP A 83 26.05 23.65 -2.61
CA ASP A 83 25.59 25.03 -2.56
C ASP A 83 25.18 25.32 -1.12
N ASN A 84 25.86 26.26 -0.50
CA ASN A 84 25.51 26.86 0.78
C ASN A 84 24.19 27.62 0.71
N ASP A 85 23.51 27.59 -0.43
CA ASP A 85 22.15 28.06 -0.59
C ASP A 85 21.18 27.03 -0.04
N PHE A 86 21.05 27.10 1.28
CA PHE A 86 19.90 26.66 2.02
C PHE A 86 18.68 27.36 1.40
N VAL A 87 18.18 26.79 0.27
CA VAL A 87 17.01 27.32 -0.41
C VAL A 87 15.89 27.38 0.63
N PRO A 88 15.36 28.57 0.93
CA PRO A 88 14.30 28.68 1.90
C PRO A 88 13.15 27.81 1.44
N LEU A 89 12.70 26.88 2.28
CA LEU A 89 11.53 26.02 2.09
C LEU A 89 10.22 26.83 2.03
N TYR A 90 10.24 28.01 1.41
CA TYR A 90 9.13 28.96 1.34
C TYR A 90 7.99 28.47 0.45
N ASN A 91 8.20 27.40 -0.32
CA ASN A 91 7.19 26.85 -1.23
C ASN A 91 6.47 25.59 -0.70
N LEU A 92 6.75 25.15 0.52
CA LEU A 92 5.92 24.16 1.20
C LEU A 92 4.70 24.88 1.81
N LYS A 93 3.83 25.42 0.93
CA LYS A 93 2.51 25.86 1.31
C LYS A 93 1.68 24.62 1.64
N GLN A 94 1.16 24.65 2.88
CA GLN A 94 0.16 23.76 3.46
C GLN A 94 0.73 22.55 4.22
N ASN A 95 0.93 22.76 5.53
CA ASN A 95 0.37 21.95 6.62
C ASN A 95 0.98 22.43 7.94
N SER A 96 0.28 22.29 9.03
CA SER A 96 0.61 22.68 10.41
C SER A 96 1.97 22.18 10.95
N ASP A 97 2.65 21.30 10.21
CA ASP A 97 3.93 20.67 10.56
C ASP A 97 5.16 21.53 10.23
N THR A 98 4.95 22.78 9.74
CA THR A 98 6.05 23.63 9.28
C THR A 98 7.03 24.05 10.38
N ASN A 99 6.62 24.07 11.63
CA ASN A 99 7.47 24.52 12.74
C ASN A 99 8.43 23.41 13.21
N ASP A 100 7.93 22.19 13.35
CA ASP A 100 8.73 21.04 13.79
C ASP A 100 9.77 20.67 12.72
N PHE A 101 9.37 20.78 11.46
CA PHE A 101 10.27 20.53 10.35
C PHE A 101 11.39 21.59 10.26
N LYS A 102 11.08 22.87 10.47
CA LYS A 102 12.11 23.95 10.54
C LYS A 102 13.08 23.70 11.68
N LEU A 103 12.58 23.24 12.84
CA LEU A 103 13.44 22.89 13.97
C LEU A 103 14.39 21.75 13.60
N TYR A 104 13.88 20.68 13.01
CA TYR A 104 14.71 19.56 12.54
C TYR A 104 15.79 20.02 11.57
N LEU A 105 15.46 20.84 10.56
CA LEU A 105 16.43 21.36 9.61
C LEU A 105 17.52 22.23 10.31
N SER A 106 17.13 23.03 11.31
CA SER A 106 18.08 23.82 12.09
C SER A 106 19.02 22.96 12.94
N GLU A 107 18.54 21.82 13.41
CA GLU A 107 19.33 20.85 14.17
C GLU A 107 20.37 20.14 13.28
N ILE A 108 19.95 19.62 12.14
CA ILE A 108 20.87 18.91 11.23
C ILE A 108 21.93 19.84 10.63
N ALA A 109 21.64 21.14 10.50
CA ALA A 109 22.58 22.13 10.01
C ALA A 109 23.75 22.38 10.98
N ARG A 110 23.63 22.01 12.26
CA ARG A 110 24.70 22.18 13.26
C ARG A 110 25.85 21.19 13.06
N TYR A 111 25.61 20.08 12.39
CA TYR A 111 26.65 19.09 12.15
C TYR A 111 27.49 19.49 10.94
N PRO A 112 28.84 19.58 11.10
CA PRO A 112 29.74 19.93 10.00
C PRO A 112 29.77 18.83 8.95
N LEU A 113 30.02 19.21 7.72
CA LEU A 113 30.30 18.25 6.65
C LEU A 113 31.69 17.62 6.90
N LEU A 114 31.78 16.33 6.59
CA LEU A 114 33.02 15.57 6.75
C LEU A 114 33.88 15.67 5.49
N SER A 115 35.20 15.72 5.66
CA SER A 115 36.13 15.52 4.57
C SER A 115 36.23 14.05 4.17
N ALA A 116 36.72 13.76 2.95
CA ALA A 116 36.89 12.38 2.47
C ALA A 116 37.82 11.54 3.37
N GLU A 117 38.77 12.19 4.06
CA GLU A 117 39.68 11.54 4.99
C GLU A 117 38.97 11.17 6.31
N GLU A 118 38.18 12.12 6.85
CA GLU A 118 37.34 11.88 8.04
C GLU A 118 36.28 10.80 7.81
N GLU A 119 35.65 10.76 6.63
CA GLU A 119 34.73 9.68 6.26
C GLU A 119 35.40 8.30 6.32
N LYS A 120 36.64 8.21 5.84
CA LYS A 120 37.41 6.95 5.88
C LYS A 120 37.79 6.55 7.31
N GLU A 121 38.27 7.50 8.09
CA GLU A 121 38.62 7.23 9.51
C GLU A 121 37.42 6.77 10.30
N LEU A 122 36.30 7.49 10.20
CA LEU A 122 35.05 7.13 10.86
C LEU A 122 34.54 5.77 10.37
N GLY A 123 34.60 5.49 9.06
CA GLY A 123 34.20 4.20 8.50
C GLY A 123 35.02 3.03 9.08
N ILE A 124 36.33 3.21 9.31
CA ILE A 124 37.17 2.20 9.96
C ILE A 124 36.77 1.99 11.42
N LEU A 125 36.44 3.07 12.14
CA LEU A 125 36.01 3.00 13.54
C LEU A 125 34.62 2.31 13.66
N VAL A 126 33.69 2.64 12.76
CA VAL A 126 32.38 1.97 12.67
C VAL A 126 32.55 0.46 12.45
N LYS A 127 33.46 0.06 11.54
CA LYS A 127 33.77 -1.36 11.30
C LYS A 127 34.33 -2.08 12.54
N LYS A 128 34.93 -1.33 13.47
CA LYS A 128 35.39 -1.82 14.77
C LYS A 128 34.32 -1.84 15.86
N GLY A 129 33.12 -1.35 15.56
CA GLY A 129 31.98 -1.31 16.48
C GLY A 129 31.89 -0.03 17.33
N ASP A 130 32.57 1.04 16.97
CA ASP A 130 32.49 2.32 17.67
C ASP A 130 31.16 3.02 17.39
N MET A 131 30.33 3.16 18.43
CA MET A 131 29.01 3.76 18.34
C MET A 131 29.06 5.30 18.21
N GLU A 132 30.08 5.94 18.78
CA GLU A 132 30.24 7.40 18.67
C GLU A 132 30.60 7.79 17.23
N ALA A 133 31.54 7.04 16.62
CA ALA A 133 31.92 7.21 15.25
C ALA A 133 30.72 6.97 14.30
N LYS A 134 29.91 5.94 14.57
CA LYS A 134 28.69 5.66 13.82
C LYS A 134 27.70 6.83 13.90
N GLN A 135 27.43 7.34 15.10
CA GLN A 135 26.51 8.46 15.30
C GLN A 135 27.02 9.74 14.61
N LYS A 136 28.34 10.00 14.69
CA LYS A 136 28.94 11.15 14.02
C LYS A 136 28.82 11.06 12.50
N LEU A 137 29.07 9.88 11.93
CA LEU A 137 28.93 9.66 10.48
C LEU A 137 27.48 9.82 10.01
N ILE A 138 26.50 9.31 10.77
CA ILE A 138 25.07 9.49 10.49
C ILE A 138 24.70 10.97 10.54
N ASN A 139 24.99 11.66 11.64
CA ASN A 139 24.57 13.04 11.89
C ASN A 139 25.11 14.01 10.82
N SER A 140 26.37 13.83 10.42
CA SER A 140 26.99 14.69 9.39
C SER A 140 26.42 14.47 7.98
N ASN A 141 25.68 13.35 7.76
CA ASN A 141 25.09 13.01 6.46
C ASN A 141 23.55 13.14 6.43
N LEU A 142 22.90 13.64 7.48
CA LEU A 142 21.44 13.87 7.49
C LEU A 142 21.01 14.88 6.40
N ARG A 143 21.86 15.85 6.07
CA ARG A 143 21.60 16.81 5.00
C ARG A 143 21.50 16.15 3.63
N LEU A 144 22.28 15.09 3.38
CA LEU A 144 22.21 14.29 2.15
C LEU A 144 20.83 13.62 2.02
N VAL A 145 20.28 13.11 3.12
CA VAL A 145 18.94 12.51 3.11
C VAL A 145 17.87 13.51 2.66
N VAL A 146 17.93 14.75 3.19
CA VAL A 146 16.98 15.81 2.81
C VAL A 146 17.12 16.16 1.32
N SER A 147 18.33 16.23 0.77
CA SER A 147 18.54 16.53 -0.65
C SER A 147 17.94 15.43 -1.54
N VAL A 148 18.16 14.16 -1.21
CA VAL A 148 17.58 13.03 -1.95
C VAL A 148 16.05 12.98 -1.81
N ALA A 149 15.51 13.16 -0.60
CA ALA A 149 14.06 13.12 -0.36
C ALA A 149 13.30 14.23 -1.10
N LYS A 150 13.90 15.40 -1.36
CA LYS A 150 13.31 16.49 -2.14
C LYS A 150 12.86 16.07 -3.54
N HIS A 151 13.54 15.15 -4.20
CA HIS A 151 13.19 14.65 -5.53
C HIS A 151 11.89 13.80 -5.54
N TYR A 152 11.42 13.39 -4.35
CA TYR A 152 10.23 12.56 -4.19
C TYR A 152 9.03 13.31 -3.62
N LEU A 153 9.06 14.64 -3.62
CA LEU A 153 7.92 15.47 -3.23
C LEU A 153 6.68 15.19 -4.11
N ASN A 154 5.50 15.48 -3.57
CA ASN A 154 4.20 15.33 -4.27
C ASN A 154 3.84 13.88 -4.66
N ARG A 155 4.31 12.89 -3.91
CA ARG A 155 4.02 11.46 -4.10
C ARG A 155 2.98 10.90 -3.12
N ASN A 156 2.07 11.73 -2.58
CA ASN A 156 1.05 11.38 -1.58
C ASN A 156 1.61 10.79 -0.28
N VAL A 157 2.83 11.15 0.06
CA VAL A 157 3.50 10.80 1.33
C VAL A 157 4.02 12.09 1.94
N SER A 158 3.98 12.21 3.27
CA SER A 158 4.50 13.40 3.92
C SER A 158 6.01 13.52 3.71
N PHE A 159 6.51 14.75 3.57
CA PHE A 159 7.94 14.97 3.40
C PHE A 159 8.74 14.54 4.64
N GLY A 160 8.14 14.70 5.83
CA GLY A 160 8.72 14.21 7.08
C GLY A 160 8.94 12.69 7.07
N ASP A 161 7.96 11.93 6.60
CA ASP A 161 8.06 10.46 6.51
C ASP A 161 9.12 10.04 5.50
N LEU A 162 9.20 10.73 4.33
CA LEU A 162 10.25 10.46 3.33
C LEU A 162 11.65 10.67 3.92
N ILE A 163 11.83 11.71 4.74
CA ILE A 163 13.11 11.97 5.41
C ILE A 163 13.41 10.89 6.45
N GLN A 164 12.44 10.51 7.28
CA GLN A 164 12.68 9.50 8.32
C GLN A 164 13.00 8.12 7.72
N GLU A 165 12.30 7.73 6.67
CA GLU A 165 12.64 6.49 5.95
C GLU A 165 14.00 6.60 5.25
N GLY A 166 14.31 7.77 4.69
CA GLY A 166 15.65 8.05 4.17
C GLY A 166 16.73 7.96 5.23
N ASN A 167 16.48 8.44 6.46
CA ASN A 167 17.39 8.31 7.61
C ASN A 167 17.60 6.84 7.99
N ILE A 168 16.55 6.00 7.94
CA ILE A 168 16.67 4.54 8.13
C ILE A 168 17.56 3.93 7.03
N GLY A 169 17.40 4.38 5.78
CA GLY A 169 18.27 4.01 4.67
C GLY A 169 19.72 4.40 4.92
N LEU A 170 19.97 5.63 5.37
CA LEU A 170 21.30 6.13 5.74
C LEU A 170 21.95 5.29 6.86
N MET A 171 21.22 4.95 7.91
CA MET A 171 21.71 4.09 8.99
C MET A 171 22.16 2.73 8.47
N LYS A 172 21.36 2.12 7.57
CA LYS A 172 21.75 0.85 6.91
C LYS A 172 23.00 1.02 6.04
N ALA A 173 23.14 2.16 5.36
CA ALA A 173 24.32 2.45 4.56
C ALA A 173 25.57 2.53 5.44
N VAL A 174 25.50 3.20 6.59
CA VAL A 174 26.61 3.30 7.55
C VAL A 174 27.02 1.92 8.07
N ASP A 175 26.06 1.06 8.42
CA ASP A 175 26.35 -0.28 8.92
C ASP A 175 27.05 -1.19 7.88
N LYS A 176 26.79 -0.96 6.60
CA LYS A 176 27.30 -1.79 5.49
C LYS A 176 28.42 -1.12 4.71
N PHE A 177 28.83 0.08 5.09
CA PHE A 177 29.88 0.82 4.38
C PHE A 177 31.23 0.14 4.51
N ASP A 178 31.89 -0.08 3.36
CA ASP A 178 33.23 -0.66 3.30
C ASP A 178 34.23 0.32 2.68
N VAL A 179 35.08 0.87 3.52
CA VAL A 179 36.10 1.86 3.15
C VAL A 179 37.10 1.27 2.15
N ASP A 180 37.38 -0.03 2.21
CA ASP A 180 38.39 -0.70 1.38
C ASP A 180 38.03 -0.68 -0.12
N LYS A 181 36.77 -0.37 -0.47
CA LYS A 181 36.27 -0.31 -1.85
C LYS A 181 36.60 1.00 -2.58
N GLY A 182 37.04 2.03 -1.87
CA GLY A 182 37.54 3.28 -2.46
C GLY A 182 36.47 4.25 -2.98
N TYR A 183 35.18 3.97 -2.79
CA TYR A 183 34.08 4.89 -3.14
C TYR A 183 33.85 5.93 -2.04
N LYS A 184 33.36 7.12 -2.41
CA LYS A 184 32.88 8.13 -1.45
C LYS A 184 31.65 7.56 -0.70
N PHE A 185 31.52 7.89 0.58
CA PHE A 185 30.38 7.45 1.37
C PHE A 185 29.05 7.96 0.79
N SER A 186 29.02 9.21 0.33
CA SER A 186 27.81 9.81 -0.28
C SER A 186 27.26 9.00 -1.45
N THR A 187 28.12 8.51 -2.36
CA THR A 187 27.69 7.67 -3.50
C THR A 187 27.03 6.38 -3.06
N TYR A 188 27.57 5.75 -2.01
CA TYR A 188 27.01 4.53 -1.45
C TYR A 188 25.71 4.79 -0.68
N ALA A 189 25.70 5.85 0.16
CA ALA A 189 24.55 6.22 0.99
C ALA A 189 23.34 6.65 0.15
N THR A 190 23.53 7.41 -0.92
CA THR A 190 22.46 7.83 -1.83
C THR A 190 21.66 6.65 -2.36
N TRP A 191 22.33 5.54 -2.71
CA TRP A 191 21.63 4.34 -3.17
C TRP A 191 20.68 3.76 -2.07
N TRP A 192 21.17 3.66 -0.82
CA TRP A 192 20.37 3.14 0.29
C TRP A 192 19.23 4.06 0.69
N ILE A 193 19.50 5.38 0.66
CA ILE A 193 18.47 6.40 0.94
C ILE A 193 17.37 6.33 -0.12
N ARG A 194 17.75 6.33 -1.40
CA ARG A 194 16.82 6.24 -2.54
C ARG A 194 15.98 4.96 -2.48
N GLN A 195 16.64 3.84 -2.20
CA GLN A 195 15.97 2.56 -2.02
C GLN A 195 14.91 2.58 -0.92
N ALA A 196 15.24 3.13 0.25
CA ALA A 196 14.34 3.22 1.39
C ALA A 196 13.15 4.13 1.07
N VAL A 197 13.39 5.32 0.51
CA VAL A 197 12.37 6.30 0.12
C VAL A 197 11.43 5.72 -0.95
N SER A 198 11.96 5.16 -2.03
CA SER A 198 11.14 4.57 -3.12
C SER A 198 10.29 3.41 -2.64
N ARG A 199 10.84 2.57 -1.77
CA ARG A 199 10.09 1.46 -1.17
C ARG A 199 8.95 1.99 -0.30
N HIS A 200 9.21 2.98 0.55
CA HIS A 200 8.19 3.60 1.39
C HIS A 200 7.06 4.21 0.56
N ILE A 201 7.37 4.93 -0.52
CA ILE A 201 6.37 5.45 -1.45
C ILE A 201 5.52 4.31 -2.04
N SER A 202 6.14 3.23 -2.49
CA SER A 202 5.40 2.10 -3.05
C SER A 202 4.47 1.45 -2.03
N ASP A 203 4.84 1.44 -0.76
CA ASP A 203 4.10 0.79 0.31
C ASP A 203 2.99 1.68 0.90
N PHE A 204 3.16 3.01 0.96
CA PHE A 204 2.31 3.92 1.74
C PHE A 204 1.69 5.09 0.96
N SER A 205 2.03 5.29 -0.32
CA SER A 205 1.47 6.41 -1.11
C SER A 205 -0.03 6.28 -1.42
N ARG A 206 -0.64 5.13 -1.16
CA ARG A 206 -2.05 4.85 -1.47
C ARG A 206 -2.82 4.38 -0.27
N THR A 207 -4.06 4.85 -0.14
CA THR A 207 -5.01 4.41 0.90
C THR A 207 -5.25 2.90 0.83
N ILE A 208 -5.39 2.35 -0.38
CA ILE A 208 -5.45 0.91 -0.62
C ILE A 208 -4.09 0.48 -1.15
N ARG A 209 -3.32 -0.25 -0.33
CA ARG A 209 -1.97 -0.70 -0.65
C ARG A 209 -1.96 -1.56 -1.92
N ILE A 210 -1.05 -1.24 -2.83
CA ILE A 210 -0.79 -1.99 -4.05
C ILE A 210 0.59 -2.65 -3.97
N PRO A 211 0.75 -3.92 -4.37
CA PRO A 211 2.07 -4.57 -4.43
C PRO A 211 3.05 -3.84 -5.35
N VAL A 212 4.35 -3.84 -5.00
CA VAL A 212 5.40 -3.09 -5.72
C VAL A 212 5.42 -3.39 -7.21
N HIS A 213 5.30 -4.68 -7.60
CA HIS A 213 5.30 -5.08 -9.02
C HIS A 213 4.10 -4.52 -9.82
N MET A 214 2.96 -4.27 -9.14
CA MET A 214 1.80 -3.62 -9.77
C MET A 214 2.02 -2.12 -9.90
N HIS A 215 2.66 -1.51 -8.88
CA HIS A 215 3.06 -0.10 -8.91
C HIS A 215 3.99 0.19 -10.10
N GLU A 216 4.97 -0.69 -10.36
CA GLU A 216 5.86 -0.59 -11.53
C GLU A 216 5.10 -0.67 -12.86
N ARG A 217 4.14 -1.60 -12.96
CA ARG A 217 3.31 -1.72 -14.17
C ARG A 217 2.44 -0.48 -14.40
N ILE A 218 1.86 0.07 -13.34
CA ILE A 218 1.07 1.31 -13.40
C ILE A 218 1.96 2.47 -13.83
N ASN A 219 3.15 2.64 -13.24
CA ASN A 219 4.08 3.68 -13.61
C ASN A 219 4.54 3.55 -15.08
N LYS A 220 4.80 2.32 -15.55
CA LYS A 220 5.10 2.06 -16.96
C LYS A 220 3.94 2.47 -17.87
N MET A 221 2.70 2.11 -17.49
CA MET A 221 1.49 2.49 -18.24
C MET A 221 1.34 4.01 -18.34
N LEU A 222 1.48 4.73 -17.21
CA LEU A 222 1.37 6.19 -17.18
C LEU A 222 2.45 6.89 -18.03
N ARG A 223 3.67 6.35 -18.01
CA ARG A 223 4.77 6.87 -18.83
C ARG A 223 4.48 6.67 -20.31
N ILE A 224 4.02 5.51 -20.73
CA ILE A 224 3.64 5.22 -22.11
C ILE A 224 2.45 6.08 -22.52
N GLU A 225 1.43 6.22 -21.69
CA GLU A 225 0.29 7.09 -21.93
C GLU A 225 0.74 8.55 -22.15
N SER A 226 1.61 9.07 -21.28
CA SER A 226 2.18 10.42 -21.43
C SER A 226 3.00 10.57 -22.72
N MET A 227 3.81 9.58 -23.09
CA MET A 227 4.61 9.58 -24.30
C MET A 227 3.72 9.55 -25.56
N LEU A 228 2.68 8.71 -25.57
CA LEU A 228 1.73 8.63 -26.68
C LEU A 228 0.90 9.90 -26.79
N THR A 229 0.48 10.50 -25.66
CA THR A 229 -0.24 11.78 -25.63
C THR A 229 0.63 12.91 -26.20
N ALA A 230 1.91 12.95 -25.90
CA ALA A 230 2.84 13.91 -26.47
C ALA A 230 3.03 13.72 -27.97
N LYS A 231 2.94 12.48 -28.47
CA LYS A 231 3.14 12.14 -29.90
C LYS A 231 1.89 12.30 -30.77
N TYR A 232 0.73 11.93 -30.23
CA TYR A 232 -0.53 11.84 -31.00
C TYR A 232 -1.62 12.82 -30.53
N GLY A 233 -1.42 13.56 -29.45
CA GLY A 233 -2.42 14.44 -28.84
C GLY A 233 -3.22 13.75 -27.72
N SER A 234 -4.34 14.35 -27.29
CA SER A 234 -5.09 13.94 -26.10
C SER A 234 -5.87 12.63 -26.23
N ASP A 235 -6.10 12.12 -27.45
CA ASP A 235 -6.99 10.99 -27.71
C ASP A 235 -6.21 9.65 -27.86
N VAL A 236 -5.47 9.28 -26.83
CA VAL A 236 -4.77 7.98 -26.81
C VAL A 236 -5.74 6.87 -26.46
N SER A 237 -5.93 5.91 -27.38
CA SER A 237 -6.80 4.77 -27.15
C SER A 237 -6.13 3.72 -26.23
N VAL A 238 -6.97 2.98 -25.48
CA VAL A 238 -6.48 1.88 -24.62
C VAL A 238 -5.73 0.82 -25.45
N GLN A 239 -6.14 0.63 -26.71
CA GLN A 239 -5.50 -0.31 -27.63
C GLN A 239 -4.04 0.10 -27.92
N GLN A 240 -3.79 1.38 -28.19
CA GLN A 240 -2.43 1.89 -28.43
C GLN A 240 -1.51 1.71 -27.23
N ILE A 241 -2.05 1.91 -26.00
CA ILE A 241 -1.29 1.65 -24.77
C ILE A 241 -0.99 0.15 -24.63
N ALA A 242 -1.96 -0.72 -24.94
CA ALA A 242 -1.81 -2.15 -24.87
C ALA A 242 -0.74 -2.68 -25.85
N ASP A 243 -0.76 -2.18 -27.09
CA ASP A 243 0.20 -2.54 -28.13
C ASP A 243 1.62 -2.11 -27.75
N GLU A 244 1.80 -0.88 -27.24
CA GLU A 244 3.10 -0.36 -26.79
C GLU A 244 3.61 -1.06 -25.53
N MET A 245 2.73 -1.46 -24.61
CA MET A 245 3.09 -2.24 -23.43
C MET A 245 3.35 -3.72 -23.72
N GLY A 246 2.90 -4.25 -24.87
CA GLY A 246 2.94 -5.68 -25.22
C GLY A 246 2.03 -6.54 -24.35
N ILE A 247 0.86 -6.02 -23.92
CA ILE A 247 -0.12 -6.72 -23.06
C ILE A 247 -1.53 -6.61 -23.66
N THR A 248 -2.46 -7.40 -23.16
CA THR A 248 -3.86 -7.35 -23.62
C THR A 248 -4.57 -6.10 -23.12
N VAL A 249 -5.59 -5.64 -23.88
CA VAL A 249 -6.44 -4.49 -23.51
C VAL A 249 -7.09 -4.67 -22.15
N GLU A 250 -7.53 -5.89 -21.84
CA GLU A 250 -8.14 -6.22 -20.54
C GLU A 250 -7.21 -5.93 -19.37
N LYS A 251 -5.90 -6.27 -19.51
CA LYS A 251 -4.89 -5.97 -18.49
C LYS A 251 -4.64 -4.47 -18.34
N VAL A 252 -4.70 -3.69 -19.42
CA VAL A 252 -4.59 -2.22 -19.33
C VAL A 252 -5.77 -1.63 -18.58
N LEU A 253 -7.00 -2.12 -18.87
CA LEU A 253 -8.20 -1.69 -18.14
C LEU A 253 -8.14 -2.05 -16.65
N GLU A 254 -7.63 -3.23 -16.32
CA GLU A 254 -7.39 -3.64 -14.92
C GLU A 254 -6.37 -2.72 -14.24
N LEU A 255 -5.26 -2.38 -14.91
CA LEU A 255 -4.27 -1.43 -14.39
C LEU A 255 -4.86 -0.04 -14.18
N LYS A 256 -5.69 0.47 -15.12
CA LYS A 256 -6.39 1.75 -14.97
C LYS A 256 -7.37 1.73 -13.80
N LYS A 257 -8.13 0.66 -13.62
CA LYS A 257 -9.03 0.48 -12.48
C LYS A 257 -8.26 0.50 -11.14
N ASN A 258 -7.15 -0.22 -11.06
CA ASN A 258 -6.31 -0.28 -9.87
C ASN A 258 -5.55 1.05 -9.61
N TYR A 259 -5.39 1.89 -10.64
CA TYR A 259 -4.76 3.20 -10.50
C TYR A 259 -5.69 4.25 -9.91
N MET A 260 -7.00 4.16 -10.11
CA MET A 260 -7.96 5.15 -9.61
C MET A 260 -7.88 5.28 -8.08
N PRO A 261 -7.69 6.50 -7.55
CA PRO A 261 -7.74 6.71 -6.11
C PRO A 261 -9.20 6.60 -5.61
N PRO A 262 -9.42 6.21 -4.35
CA PRO A 262 -10.74 6.30 -3.75
C PRO A 262 -11.20 7.76 -3.68
N VAL A 263 -12.49 7.98 -3.86
CA VAL A 263 -13.13 9.29 -3.74
C VAL A 263 -13.53 9.51 -2.28
N SER A 264 -13.43 10.74 -1.79
CA SER A 264 -13.86 11.09 -0.44
C SER A 264 -15.38 10.99 -0.31
N LEU A 265 -15.87 10.39 0.75
CA LEU A 265 -17.29 10.38 1.10
C LEU A 265 -17.83 11.79 1.42
N TYR A 266 -16.96 12.71 1.84
CA TYR A 266 -17.28 14.11 2.12
C TYR A 266 -17.12 15.01 0.89
N THR A 267 -17.09 14.43 -0.31
CA THR A 267 -17.13 15.21 -1.55
C THR A 267 -18.52 15.84 -1.65
N PRO A 268 -18.62 17.20 -1.75
CA PRO A 268 -19.91 17.87 -1.91
C PRO A 268 -20.55 17.49 -3.26
N VAL A 269 -21.86 17.29 -3.26
CA VAL A 269 -22.65 16.89 -4.44
C VAL A 269 -23.77 17.92 -4.64
N GLY A 270 -23.96 18.40 -5.86
CA GLY A 270 -24.96 19.40 -6.21
C GLY A 270 -24.42 20.82 -6.28
N GLU A 271 -25.26 21.75 -6.73
CA GLU A 271 -24.89 23.17 -6.90
C GLU A 271 -24.80 23.93 -5.57
N ASP A 272 -25.53 23.48 -4.55
CA ASP A 272 -25.64 24.16 -3.25
C ASP A 272 -24.57 23.70 -2.23
N GLU A 273 -23.74 22.69 -2.57
CA GLU A 273 -22.66 22.12 -1.71
C GLU A 273 -23.12 21.71 -0.28
N GLU A 274 -24.42 21.61 -0.02
CA GLU A 274 -24.98 21.26 1.29
C GLU A 274 -25.03 19.75 1.55
N GLN A 275 -24.94 18.93 0.49
CA GLN A 275 -25.02 17.47 0.54
C GLN A 275 -23.68 16.83 0.22
N PHE A 276 -23.38 15.76 0.91
CA PHE A 276 -22.16 14.97 0.69
C PHE A 276 -22.45 13.63 0.03
N LEU A 277 -21.46 13.04 -0.61
CA LEU A 277 -21.61 11.73 -1.26
C LEU A 277 -22.06 10.64 -0.28
N ILE A 278 -21.69 10.74 1.01
CA ILE A 278 -22.10 9.82 2.07
C ILE A 278 -23.62 9.77 2.26
N ASP A 279 -24.32 10.91 2.04
CA ASP A 279 -25.76 11.01 2.25
C ASP A 279 -26.57 10.23 1.21
N PHE A 280 -25.94 9.87 0.09
CA PHE A 280 -26.56 9.09 -1.00
C PHE A 280 -26.27 7.60 -0.96
N ILE A 281 -25.43 7.14 -0.02
CA ILE A 281 -25.07 5.73 0.08
C ILE A 281 -26.06 5.07 1.03
N PRO A 282 -26.94 4.15 0.54
CA PRO A 282 -27.86 3.43 1.38
C PRO A 282 -27.11 2.46 2.30
N ASP A 283 -27.67 2.21 3.48
CA ASP A 283 -27.26 1.09 4.31
C ASP A 283 -27.73 -0.22 3.64
N GLU A 284 -26.84 -1.18 3.45
CA GLU A 284 -27.16 -2.49 2.88
C GLU A 284 -28.01 -3.33 3.83
N GLU A 285 -28.00 -3.00 5.11
CA GLU A 285 -28.67 -3.73 6.19
C GLU A 285 -29.80 -2.89 6.82
N ASP A 286 -30.67 -2.27 6.01
CA ASP A 286 -31.85 -1.59 6.54
C ASP A 286 -32.90 -2.61 7.01
N TYR A 287 -32.69 -3.10 8.22
CA TYR A 287 -33.61 -4.03 8.88
C TYR A 287 -34.82 -3.32 9.57
N THR A 288 -34.98 -2.02 9.43
CA THR A 288 -35.99 -1.27 10.20
C THR A 288 -37.38 -1.78 9.90
N GLU A 289 -37.75 -1.96 8.63
CA GLU A 289 -39.03 -2.54 8.24
C GLU A 289 -39.15 -4.00 8.70
N ASP A 290 -38.13 -4.81 8.47
CA ASP A 290 -38.15 -6.23 8.84
C ASP A 290 -38.27 -6.44 10.35
N VAL A 291 -37.56 -5.64 11.15
CA VAL A 291 -37.63 -5.66 12.62
C VAL A 291 -39.03 -5.28 13.09
N VAL A 292 -39.64 -4.25 12.53
CA VAL A 292 -41.03 -3.82 12.89
C VAL A 292 -42.01 -4.88 12.49
N VAL A 293 -41.91 -5.44 11.28
CA VAL A 293 -42.82 -6.51 10.80
C VAL A 293 -42.67 -7.75 11.67
N MET A 294 -41.44 -8.17 12.00
CA MET A 294 -41.19 -9.32 12.88
C MET A 294 -41.67 -9.09 14.30
N SER A 295 -41.50 -7.87 14.85
CA SER A 295 -42.03 -7.51 16.17
C SER A 295 -43.56 -7.56 16.17
N SER A 296 -44.23 -6.98 15.16
CA SER A 296 -45.68 -7.01 15.02
C SER A 296 -46.20 -8.44 14.89
N LEU A 297 -45.54 -9.26 14.07
CA LEU A 297 -45.87 -10.67 13.91
C LEU A 297 -45.71 -11.44 15.23
N HIS A 298 -44.65 -11.16 15.98
CA HIS A 298 -44.41 -11.77 17.30
C HIS A 298 -45.57 -11.41 18.27
N ASP A 299 -45.98 -10.16 18.32
CA ASP A 299 -47.08 -9.70 19.18
C ASP A 299 -48.41 -10.35 18.79
N ASP A 300 -48.70 -10.44 17.49
CA ASP A 300 -49.91 -11.15 16.99
C ASP A 300 -49.92 -12.63 17.37
N VAL A 301 -48.77 -13.31 17.26
CA VAL A 301 -48.63 -14.71 17.68
C VAL A 301 -48.82 -14.83 19.18
N MET A 302 -48.19 -13.97 19.99
CA MET A 302 -48.35 -14.00 21.44
C MET A 302 -49.78 -13.70 21.89
N GLN A 303 -50.47 -12.77 21.22
CA GLN A 303 -51.88 -12.50 21.46
C GLN A 303 -52.76 -13.74 21.14
N SER A 304 -52.50 -14.38 19.99
CA SER A 304 -53.23 -15.60 19.59
C SER A 304 -53.01 -16.75 20.57
N LEU A 305 -51.78 -16.90 21.10
CA LEU A 305 -51.44 -17.88 22.11
C LEU A 305 -52.08 -17.57 23.48
N SER A 306 -52.39 -16.31 23.79
CA SER A 306 -53.05 -15.94 25.06
C SER A 306 -54.50 -16.38 25.15
N GLU A 307 -55.14 -16.70 24.01
CA GLU A 307 -56.50 -17.18 23.91
C GLU A 307 -56.62 -18.74 24.12
N LEU A 308 -55.49 -19.44 24.21
CA LEU A 308 -55.43 -20.89 24.45
C LEU A 308 -55.39 -21.20 25.94
N SER A 309 -55.75 -22.45 26.28
CA SER A 309 -55.54 -22.91 27.67
C SER A 309 -54.05 -22.92 28.02
N ASP A 310 -53.71 -22.70 29.30
CA ASP A 310 -52.30 -22.63 29.75
C ASP A 310 -51.49 -23.86 29.31
N ARG A 311 -52.07 -25.00 29.30
CA ARG A 311 -51.45 -26.27 28.92
C ARG A 311 -51.15 -26.33 27.40
N GLU A 312 -52.12 -25.95 26.56
CA GLU A 312 -51.95 -25.88 25.10
C GLU A 312 -50.92 -24.84 24.72
N LYS A 313 -50.96 -23.65 25.34
CA LYS A 313 -50.02 -22.57 25.16
C LYS A 313 -48.61 -23.03 25.44
N GLN A 314 -48.36 -23.65 26.61
CA GLN A 314 -47.03 -24.12 26.99
C GLN A 314 -46.48 -25.18 26.02
N ILE A 315 -47.35 -26.15 25.60
CA ILE A 315 -46.96 -27.19 24.66
C ILE A 315 -46.53 -26.58 23.32
N ILE A 316 -47.28 -25.60 22.79
CA ILE A 316 -46.95 -24.93 21.53
C ILE A 316 -45.68 -24.09 21.68
N MET A 317 -45.52 -23.33 22.78
CA MET A 317 -44.34 -22.52 23.03
C MET A 317 -43.05 -23.36 23.11
N LEU A 318 -43.07 -24.49 23.80
CA LEU A 318 -41.96 -25.43 23.89
C LEU A 318 -41.71 -26.15 22.55
N ARG A 319 -42.77 -26.50 21.82
CA ARG A 319 -42.66 -27.19 20.53
C ARG A 319 -41.96 -26.37 19.48
N PHE A 320 -42.27 -25.06 19.40
CA PHE A 320 -41.75 -24.15 18.40
C PHE A 320 -40.59 -23.27 18.93
N GLY A 321 -40.23 -23.39 20.19
CA GLY A 321 -39.13 -22.62 20.79
C GLY A 321 -39.40 -21.13 20.91
N ILE A 322 -40.69 -20.72 21.05
CA ILE A 322 -41.09 -19.32 21.09
C ILE A 322 -40.53 -18.61 22.34
N ASN A 323 -40.19 -19.34 23.39
CA ASN A 323 -39.57 -18.82 24.61
C ASN A 323 -38.06 -18.53 24.50
N GLY A 324 -37.43 -18.86 23.38
CA GLY A 324 -35.99 -18.69 23.21
C GLY A 324 -35.12 -19.91 23.56
N ASP A 325 -35.67 -20.96 24.16
CA ASP A 325 -34.95 -22.18 24.57
C ASP A 325 -34.71 -23.17 23.40
N GLY A 326 -35.15 -22.82 22.19
CA GLY A 326 -35.15 -23.70 21.03
C GLY A 326 -36.31 -24.71 20.98
N PRO A 327 -36.59 -25.32 19.82
CA PRO A 327 -37.72 -26.24 19.64
C PRO A 327 -37.45 -27.59 20.29
N MET A 328 -38.42 -28.10 21.08
CA MET A 328 -38.39 -29.40 21.73
C MET A 328 -39.08 -30.50 20.91
N THR A 329 -38.63 -31.73 21.10
CA THR A 329 -39.29 -32.91 20.49
C THR A 329 -40.58 -33.27 21.22
N LEU A 330 -41.49 -33.95 20.49
CA LEU A 330 -42.78 -34.41 21.09
C LEU A 330 -42.57 -35.33 22.30
N GLU A 331 -41.46 -36.06 22.35
CA GLU A 331 -41.14 -37.00 23.43
C GLU A 331 -40.66 -36.25 24.70
N GLU A 332 -39.82 -35.26 24.52
CA GLU A 332 -39.35 -34.38 25.61
C GLU A 332 -40.53 -33.62 26.25
N ILE A 333 -41.40 -33.05 25.42
CA ILE A 333 -42.61 -32.38 25.90
C ILE A 333 -43.54 -33.38 26.61
N GLY A 334 -43.66 -34.60 26.08
CA GLY A 334 -44.42 -35.66 26.71
C GLY A 334 -43.92 -35.99 28.12
N ASN A 335 -42.62 -36.05 28.30
CA ASN A 335 -41.97 -36.27 29.60
C ASN A 335 -42.21 -35.13 30.60
N ILE A 336 -42.16 -33.87 30.13
CA ILE A 336 -42.40 -32.67 30.97
C ILE A 336 -43.83 -32.64 31.49
N PHE A 337 -44.83 -33.00 30.63
CA PHE A 337 -46.27 -32.95 30.98
C PHE A 337 -46.83 -34.28 31.46
N ASN A 338 -46.02 -35.33 31.58
CA ASN A 338 -46.44 -36.71 31.96
C ASN A 338 -47.56 -37.27 31.06
N ILE A 339 -47.41 -37.08 29.75
CA ILE A 339 -48.36 -37.60 28.74
C ILE A 339 -47.62 -38.33 27.62
N THR A 340 -48.33 -39.16 26.87
CA THR A 340 -47.69 -39.87 25.76
C THR A 340 -47.38 -38.94 24.59
N ARG A 341 -46.33 -39.26 23.82
CA ARG A 341 -45.93 -38.57 22.58
C ARG A 341 -47.10 -38.35 21.63
N GLU A 342 -47.96 -39.36 21.48
CA GLU A 342 -49.16 -39.30 20.60
C GLU A 342 -50.16 -38.27 21.12
N ARG A 343 -50.30 -38.15 22.44
CA ARG A 343 -51.25 -37.18 23.04
C ARG A 343 -50.72 -35.76 22.84
N VAL A 344 -49.38 -35.50 22.90
CA VAL A 344 -48.81 -34.22 22.57
C VAL A 344 -49.09 -33.89 21.10
N ARG A 345 -48.91 -34.83 20.18
CA ARG A 345 -49.19 -34.67 18.74
C ARG A 345 -50.66 -34.34 18.46
N GLN A 346 -51.57 -34.94 19.19
CA GLN A 346 -53.02 -34.66 19.09
C GLN A 346 -53.32 -33.23 19.53
N ILE A 347 -52.82 -32.82 20.70
CA ILE A 347 -52.97 -31.45 21.23
C ILE A 347 -52.37 -30.43 20.23
N GLU A 348 -51.15 -30.65 19.74
CA GLU A 348 -50.50 -29.79 18.73
C GLU A 348 -51.38 -29.61 17.50
N LYS A 349 -51.89 -30.71 16.93
CA LYS A 349 -52.76 -30.69 15.75
C LYS A 349 -54.09 -29.96 15.98
N GLU A 350 -54.73 -30.22 17.09
CA GLU A 350 -56.03 -29.59 17.46
C GLU A 350 -55.83 -28.10 17.69
N THR A 351 -54.78 -27.70 18.41
CA THR A 351 -54.47 -26.30 18.73
C THR A 351 -54.14 -25.53 17.46
N ILE A 352 -53.25 -26.08 16.57
CA ILE A 352 -52.94 -25.44 15.31
C ILE A 352 -54.17 -25.30 14.41
N GLN A 353 -55.04 -26.29 14.40
CA GLN A 353 -56.26 -26.23 13.61
C GLN A 353 -57.23 -25.14 14.12
N ASN A 354 -57.38 -25.02 15.42
CA ASN A 354 -58.18 -23.98 16.07
C ASN A 354 -57.60 -22.57 15.78
N LEU A 355 -56.28 -22.38 15.88
CA LEU A 355 -55.60 -21.15 15.51
C LEU A 355 -55.79 -20.78 14.03
N LYS A 356 -55.67 -21.77 13.11
CA LYS A 356 -55.91 -21.54 11.67
C LYS A 356 -57.31 -21.07 11.33
N VAL A 357 -58.33 -21.59 12.02
CA VAL A 357 -59.73 -21.18 11.82
C VAL A 357 -59.93 -19.72 12.25
N LYS A 358 -59.34 -19.35 13.39
CA LYS A 358 -59.42 -17.97 13.93
C LYS A 358 -58.66 -16.96 13.04
N TRP A 359 -57.51 -17.34 12.54
CA TRP A 359 -56.70 -16.45 11.66
C TRP A 359 -57.38 -16.23 10.29
N LYS A 360 -58.04 -17.22 9.73
CA LYS A 360 -58.81 -17.04 8.48
C LYS A 360 -59.97 -16.04 8.58
N GLY A 361 -60.43 -15.74 9.79
CA GLY A 361 -61.44 -14.71 10.00
C GLY A 361 -60.89 -13.28 10.23
N ARG A 362 -59.55 -13.12 10.29
CA ARG A 362 -58.87 -11.84 10.47
C ARG A 362 -58.20 -11.29 9.21
N ILE A 363 -58.07 -12.10 8.15
CA ILE A 363 -57.66 -11.70 6.81
C ILE A 363 -58.94 -11.52 5.98
#